data_4f1beb876cb131f0359ebe48c871b572
#
_entry.id   4f1beb876cb131f0359ebe48c871b572
#
_cell.length_a   1.000
_cell.length_b   1.000
_cell.length_c   1.000
_cell.angle_alpha   90.00
_cell.angle_beta   90.00
_cell.angle_gamma   90.00
#
_symmetry.space_group_name_H-M   'P 1'
#
loop_
_entity.id
_entity.type
_entity.pdbx_description
1 polymer ?
#
loop_
_entity_poly.entity_id
_entity_poly.type
_entity_poly.pdbx_seq_one_letter_code
_entity_poly.pdbx_strand_id
1 'polypeptide(L)'
;MELTIKKASEQDIFAVHQIVQEAFEKYARDLGFPEKVAALKETPHTIKEEMHKKTIFIAYLDQQPVGTIRFEVLPPGKIGYISRFGVRPHVQNCGVGKALICAVEQEAKEIGVSALTLHTASKMTSSIRFYYGMGFYIHSTSTDRGYIRALLCKELDECEMEDLEAANIM
;
A
#
# COMPACT_ATOMS: atom_id res chain seq x y z
N MET A 1 -10.74 19.23 11.20
CA MET A 1 -9.88 18.70 10.10
C MET A 1 -10.73 17.90 9.13
N GLU A 2 -10.68 18.27 7.87
CA GLU A 2 -11.41 17.58 6.81
C GLU A 2 -10.49 16.62 6.05
N LEU A 3 -10.78 15.34 6.14
CA LEU A 3 -10.04 14.28 5.45
C LEU A 3 -10.88 13.73 4.30
N THR A 4 -10.35 13.78 3.10
CA THR A 4 -11.02 13.31 1.89
C THR A 4 -10.15 12.27 1.19
N ILE A 5 -10.75 11.14 0.81
CA ILE A 5 -10.09 10.08 0.05
C ILE A 5 -10.78 9.98 -1.31
N LYS A 6 -10.00 9.99 -2.38
CA LYS A 6 -10.54 9.81 -3.74
C LYS A 6 -9.58 9.01 -4.61
N LYS A 7 -10.10 8.48 -5.71
CA LYS A 7 -9.23 7.90 -6.74
C LYS A 7 -8.44 9.04 -7.40
N ALA A 8 -7.13 8.85 -7.51
CA ALA A 8 -6.26 9.85 -8.12
C ALA A 8 -6.52 9.95 -9.63
N SER A 9 -6.47 11.18 -10.14
CA SER A 9 -6.53 11.48 -11.56
C SER A 9 -5.15 11.97 -12.05
N GLU A 10 -5.02 12.25 -13.35
CA GLU A 10 -3.77 12.78 -13.91
C GLU A 10 -3.32 14.07 -13.22
N GLN A 11 -4.26 14.87 -12.73
CA GLN A 11 -3.95 16.11 -12.00
C GLN A 11 -3.26 15.86 -10.66
N ASP A 12 -3.39 14.65 -10.11
CA ASP A 12 -2.82 14.29 -8.81
C ASP A 12 -1.43 13.65 -8.90
N ILE A 13 -0.91 13.39 -10.11
CA ILE A 13 0.32 12.62 -10.31
C ILE A 13 1.52 13.23 -9.57
N PHE A 14 1.72 14.54 -9.68
CA PHE A 14 2.85 15.19 -9.01
C PHE A 14 2.71 15.11 -7.49
N ALA A 15 1.50 15.27 -6.96
CA ALA A 15 1.23 15.12 -5.53
C ALA A 15 1.51 13.68 -5.07
N VAL A 16 1.05 12.68 -5.82
CA VAL A 16 1.33 11.26 -5.53
C VAL A 16 2.84 11.03 -5.50
N HIS A 17 3.57 11.54 -6.49
CA HIS A 17 5.02 11.39 -6.56
C HIS A 17 5.71 12.00 -5.33
N GLN A 18 5.34 13.22 -4.94
CA GLN A 18 5.91 13.87 -3.76
C GLN A 18 5.63 13.08 -2.47
N ILE A 19 4.42 12.60 -2.31
CA ILE A 19 4.04 11.79 -1.13
C ILE A 19 4.88 10.52 -1.07
N VAL A 20 5.00 9.82 -2.20
CA VAL A 20 5.80 8.59 -2.28
C VAL A 20 7.26 8.89 -1.93
N GLN A 21 7.84 9.94 -2.49
CA GLN A 21 9.24 10.31 -2.20
C GLN A 21 9.45 10.57 -0.71
N GLU A 22 8.63 11.41 -0.10
CA GLU A 22 8.76 11.75 1.32
C GLU A 22 8.56 10.54 2.25
N ALA A 23 7.51 9.78 2.01
CA ALA A 23 7.19 8.62 2.86
C ALA A 23 8.25 7.52 2.73
N PHE A 24 8.70 7.24 1.52
CA PHE A 24 9.66 6.16 1.28
C PHE A 24 11.11 6.57 1.54
N GLU A 25 11.46 7.84 1.52
CA GLU A 25 12.74 8.33 2.04
C GLU A 25 12.88 8.01 3.54
N LYS A 26 11.83 8.27 4.30
CA LYS A 26 11.80 7.90 5.72
C LYS A 26 11.91 6.39 5.90
N TYR A 27 11.13 5.63 5.13
CA TYR A 27 11.17 4.17 5.16
C TYR A 27 12.56 3.63 4.82
N ALA A 28 13.21 4.19 3.80
CA ALA A 28 14.55 3.79 3.38
C ALA A 28 15.61 4.08 4.45
N ARG A 29 15.51 5.22 5.14
CA ARG A 29 16.41 5.53 6.27
C ARG A 29 16.24 4.52 7.39
N ASP A 30 15.01 4.21 7.75
CA ASP A 30 14.71 3.26 8.82
C ASP A 30 15.13 1.83 8.44
N LEU A 31 14.99 1.47 7.16
CA LEU A 31 15.40 0.18 6.63
C LEU A 31 16.93 0.03 6.58
N GLY A 32 17.63 1.10 6.23
CA GLY A 32 19.09 1.11 6.08
C GLY A 32 19.61 0.68 4.71
N PHE A 33 18.74 0.43 3.74
CA PHE A 33 19.08 0.01 2.38
C PHE A 33 18.32 0.83 1.34
N PRO A 34 18.62 2.14 1.20
CA PRO A 34 17.85 3.00 0.29
C PRO A 34 17.87 2.53 -1.17
N GLU A 35 18.97 1.92 -1.61
CA GLU A 35 19.10 1.38 -2.97
C GLU A 35 18.14 0.21 -3.25
N LYS A 36 17.60 -0.42 -2.21
CA LYS A 36 16.64 -1.54 -2.33
C LYS A 36 15.18 -1.09 -2.31
N VAL A 37 14.92 0.19 -2.10
CA VAL A 37 13.56 0.73 -2.04
C VAL A 37 13.15 1.23 -3.42
N ALA A 38 12.44 0.37 -4.16
CA ALA A 38 12.04 0.63 -5.55
C ALA A 38 11.15 1.87 -5.69
N ALA A 39 10.36 2.19 -4.67
CA ALA A 39 9.47 3.36 -4.69
C ALA A 39 10.22 4.67 -4.93
N LEU A 40 11.46 4.79 -4.47
CA LEU A 40 12.26 6.00 -4.65
C LEU A 40 12.70 6.24 -6.11
N LYS A 41 12.60 5.20 -6.95
CA LYS A 41 12.96 5.29 -8.37
C LYS A 41 11.81 5.70 -9.26
N GLU A 42 10.61 5.84 -8.70
CA GLU A 42 9.44 6.25 -9.48
C GLU A 42 9.56 7.68 -9.97
N THR A 43 8.96 7.92 -11.12
CA THR A 43 8.84 9.25 -11.73
C THR A 43 7.37 9.54 -11.99
N PRO A 44 6.98 10.79 -12.22
CA PRO A 44 5.60 11.08 -12.64
C PRO A 44 5.15 10.27 -13.85
N HIS A 45 6.05 9.98 -14.79
CA HIS A 45 5.75 9.17 -15.97
C HIS A 45 5.40 7.72 -15.58
N THR A 46 6.20 7.09 -14.72
CA THR A 46 5.92 5.71 -14.29
C THR A 46 4.63 5.63 -13.48
N ILE A 47 4.32 6.64 -12.68
CA ILE A 47 3.06 6.73 -11.94
C ILE A 47 1.87 6.80 -12.90
N LYS A 48 1.98 7.59 -13.96
CA LYS A 48 0.94 7.68 -14.99
C LYS A 48 0.69 6.32 -15.65
N GLU A 49 1.75 5.58 -15.96
CA GLU A 49 1.62 4.21 -16.48
C GLU A 49 0.91 3.29 -15.50
N GLU A 50 1.26 3.36 -14.22
CA GLU A 50 0.63 2.55 -13.16
C GLU A 50 -0.86 2.85 -13.01
N MET A 51 -1.27 4.11 -13.22
CA MET A 51 -2.69 4.50 -13.15
C MET A 51 -3.57 3.77 -14.17
N HIS A 52 -3.00 3.29 -15.27
CA HIS A 52 -3.73 2.52 -16.28
C HIS A 52 -3.91 1.05 -15.88
N LYS A 53 -3.14 0.57 -14.92
CA LYS A 53 -3.11 -0.83 -14.50
C LYS A 53 -3.64 -1.07 -13.10
N LYS A 54 -3.54 -0.05 -12.23
CA LYS A 54 -3.85 -0.14 -10.81
C LYS A 54 -4.75 1.00 -10.38
N THR A 55 -5.46 0.81 -9.29
CA THR A 55 -6.21 1.88 -8.66
C THR A 55 -5.28 2.62 -7.69
N ILE A 56 -5.15 3.92 -7.84
CA ILE A 56 -4.39 4.78 -6.94
C ILE A 56 -5.37 5.67 -6.20
N PHE A 57 -5.35 5.61 -4.86
CA PHE A 57 -6.09 6.54 -4.02
C PHE A 57 -5.16 7.61 -3.50
N ILE A 58 -5.70 8.81 -3.34
CA ILE A 58 -4.99 9.94 -2.72
C ILE A 58 -5.84 10.51 -1.60
N ALA A 59 -5.17 10.87 -0.52
CA ALA A 59 -5.79 11.48 0.66
C ALA A 59 -5.44 12.96 0.71
N TYR A 60 -6.46 13.78 0.93
CA TYR A 60 -6.32 15.21 1.17
C TYR A 60 -6.77 15.52 2.60
N LEU A 61 -5.94 16.23 3.34
CA LEU A 61 -6.27 16.73 4.67
C LEU A 61 -6.32 18.27 4.59
N ASP A 62 -7.49 18.84 4.85
CA ASP A 62 -7.72 20.29 4.69
C ASP A 62 -7.23 20.78 3.32
N GLN A 63 -7.59 20.03 2.27
CA GLN A 63 -7.25 20.29 0.85
C GLN A 63 -5.77 20.16 0.50
N GLN A 64 -4.94 19.65 1.41
CA GLN A 64 -3.53 19.36 1.13
C GLN A 64 -3.33 17.86 0.90
N PRO A 65 -2.59 17.46 -0.14
CA PRO A 65 -2.34 16.04 -0.40
C PRO A 65 -1.36 15.50 0.64
N VAL A 66 -1.75 14.42 1.33
CA VAL A 66 -1.00 13.92 2.50
C VAL A 66 -0.71 12.42 2.47
N GLY A 67 -1.40 11.67 1.65
CA GLY A 67 -1.21 10.21 1.62
C GLY A 67 -1.66 9.59 0.31
N THR A 68 -1.14 8.40 0.02
CA THR A 68 -1.50 7.63 -1.18
C THR A 68 -1.37 6.14 -0.93
N ILE A 69 -2.11 5.35 -1.69
CA ILE A 69 -2.07 3.88 -1.66
C ILE A 69 -2.44 3.36 -3.04
N ARG A 70 -1.79 2.26 -3.46
CA ARG A 70 -2.13 1.58 -4.71
C ARG A 70 -2.72 0.22 -4.44
N PHE A 71 -3.64 -0.16 -5.27
CA PHE A 71 -4.36 -1.42 -5.19
C PHE A 71 -4.48 -2.04 -6.56
N GLU A 72 -4.20 -3.34 -6.65
CA GLU A 72 -4.42 -4.13 -7.85
C GLU A 72 -5.01 -5.48 -7.49
N VAL A 73 -5.73 -6.08 -8.43
CA VAL A 73 -6.25 -7.44 -8.28
C VAL A 73 -5.30 -8.38 -9.02
N LEU A 74 -4.76 -9.35 -8.31
CA LEU A 74 -3.86 -10.34 -8.89
C LEU A 74 -4.65 -11.45 -9.58
N PRO A 75 -4.21 -11.93 -10.77
CA PRO A 75 -4.85 -13.10 -11.37
C PRO A 75 -4.75 -14.29 -10.43
N PRO A 76 -5.78 -15.14 -10.34
CA PRO A 76 -7.03 -15.19 -11.13
C PRO A 76 -8.17 -14.32 -10.63
N GLY A 77 -7.98 -13.39 -9.68
CA GLY A 77 -8.98 -12.37 -9.36
C GLY A 77 -9.54 -12.42 -7.94
N LYS A 78 -8.98 -13.25 -7.07
CA LYS A 78 -9.46 -13.38 -5.67
C LYS A 78 -8.64 -12.59 -4.66
N ILE A 79 -7.39 -12.24 -5.00
CA ILE A 79 -6.45 -11.60 -4.10
C ILE A 79 -6.14 -10.19 -4.58
N GLY A 80 -6.27 -9.23 -3.68
CA GLY A 80 -5.83 -7.86 -3.90
C GLY A 80 -4.44 -7.63 -3.33
N TYR A 81 -3.67 -6.80 -4.00
CA TYR A 81 -2.32 -6.44 -3.59
C TYR A 81 -2.20 -4.94 -3.39
N ILE A 82 -1.72 -4.56 -2.21
CA ILE A 82 -1.47 -3.18 -1.83
C ILE A 82 0.01 -2.87 -2.00
N SER A 83 0.30 -1.74 -2.64
CA SER A 83 1.67 -1.25 -2.82
C SER A 83 1.72 0.27 -2.69
N ARG A 84 2.92 0.82 -2.57
CA ARG A 84 3.16 2.28 -2.52
C ARG A 84 2.22 2.99 -1.54
N PHE A 85 2.03 2.40 -0.38
CA PHE A 85 1.25 2.98 0.69
C PHE A 85 2.13 3.89 1.53
N GLY A 86 1.85 5.16 1.51
CA GLY A 86 2.63 6.16 2.22
C GLY A 86 1.79 7.35 2.68
N VAL A 87 2.15 7.86 3.84
CA VAL A 87 1.58 9.07 4.44
C VAL A 87 2.73 10.02 4.75
N ARG A 88 2.58 11.29 4.42
CA ARG A 88 3.62 12.29 4.71
C ARG A 88 3.96 12.25 6.20
N PRO A 89 5.26 12.26 6.57
CA PRO A 89 5.67 12.09 7.97
C PRO A 89 5.04 13.08 8.95
N HIS A 90 4.82 14.32 8.53
CA HIS A 90 4.29 15.37 9.40
C HIS A 90 2.79 15.22 9.75
N VAL A 91 2.07 14.33 9.06
CA VAL A 91 0.64 14.07 9.32
C VAL A 91 0.38 12.62 9.74
N GLN A 92 1.42 11.89 10.13
CA GLN A 92 1.23 10.56 10.70
C GLN A 92 0.45 10.68 12.02
N ASN A 93 -0.31 9.63 12.36
CA ASN A 93 -1.20 9.57 13.52
C ASN A 93 -2.44 10.48 13.43
N CYS A 94 -2.77 10.99 12.24
CA CYS A 94 -4.00 11.77 11.99
C CYS A 94 -5.13 10.94 11.36
N GLY A 95 -4.99 9.61 11.32
CA GLY A 95 -6.00 8.72 10.76
C GLY A 95 -5.97 8.59 9.23
N VAL A 96 -4.99 9.19 8.56
CA VAL A 96 -4.87 9.16 7.09
C VAL A 96 -4.63 7.75 6.58
N GLY A 97 -3.68 7.02 7.20
CA GLY A 97 -3.36 5.64 6.79
C GLY A 97 -4.55 4.71 6.96
N LYS A 98 -5.25 4.81 8.07
CA LYS A 98 -6.46 4.02 8.33
C LYS A 98 -7.54 4.30 7.26
N ALA A 99 -7.76 5.55 6.93
CA ALA A 99 -8.75 5.94 5.92
C ALA A 99 -8.41 5.40 4.53
N LEU A 100 -7.12 5.41 4.16
CA LEU A 100 -6.65 4.85 2.90
C LEU A 100 -6.87 3.33 2.83
N ILE A 101 -6.52 2.61 3.89
CA ILE A 101 -6.78 1.17 3.96
C ILE A 101 -8.29 0.88 3.85
N CYS A 102 -9.12 1.65 4.55
CA CYS A 102 -10.59 1.46 4.49
C CYS A 102 -11.13 1.71 3.07
N ALA A 103 -10.58 2.68 2.34
CA ALA A 103 -10.98 2.93 0.95
C ALA A 103 -10.64 1.73 0.05
N VAL A 104 -9.45 1.16 0.22
CA VAL A 104 -9.05 -0.05 -0.52
C VAL A 104 -9.95 -1.24 -0.16
N GLU A 105 -10.23 -1.44 1.11
CA GLU A 105 -11.13 -2.53 1.54
C GLU A 105 -12.51 -2.43 0.91
N GLN A 106 -13.06 -1.23 0.88
CA GLN A 106 -14.37 -1.03 0.28
C GLN A 106 -14.35 -1.34 -1.22
N GLU A 107 -13.37 -0.83 -1.95
CA GLU A 107 -13.19 -1.13 -3.38
C GLU A 107 -13.03 -2.64 -3.60
N ALA A 108 -12.19 -3.29 -2.81
CA ALA A 108 -11.94 -4.73 -2.89
C ALA A 108 -13.21 -5.55 -2.68
N LYS A 109 -14.02 -5.20 -1.69
CA LYS A 109 -15.30 -5.88 -1.42
C LYS A 109 -16.27 -5.71 -2.58
N GLU A 110 -16.36 -4.51 -3.14
CA GLU A 110 -17.26 -4.22 -4.27
C GLU A 110 -16.93 -5.04 -5.50
N ILE A 111 -15.65 -5.30 -5.76
CA ILE A 111 -15.21 -6.08 -6.92
C ILE A 111 -15.04 -7.57 -6.64
N GLY A 112 -15.34 -8.04 -5.42
CA GLY A 112 -15.37 -9.46 -5.08
C GLY A 112 -14.02 -10.06 -4.69
N VAL A 113 -13.08 -9.26 -4.24
CA VAL A 113 -11.79 -9.73 -3.72
C VAL A 113 -11.98 -10.35 -2.33
N SER A 114 -11.39 -11.52 -2.09
CA SER A 114 -11.52 -12.28 -0.84
C SER A 114 -10.53 -11.87 0.23
N ALA A 115 -9.35 -11.41 -0.16
CA ALA A 115 -8.30 -11.01 0.77
C ALA A 115 -7.43 -9.91 0.20
N LEU A 116 -6.88 -9.08 1.09
CA LEU A 116 -5.86 -8.08 0.78
C LEU A 116 -4.51 -8.57 1.26
N THR A 117 -3.49 -8.28 0.49
CA THR A 117 -2.11 -8.65 0.80
C THR A 117 -1.18 -7.46 0.58
N LEU A 118 -0.06 -7.46 1.28
CA LEU A 118 1.01 -6.49 1.09
C LEU A 118 2.33 -7.04 1.63
N HIS A 119 3.43 -6.47 1.16
CA HIS A 119 4.75 -6.75 1.71
C HIS A 119 5.27 -5.53 2.48
N THR A 120 5.96 -5.80 3.59
CA THR A 120 6.74 -4.79 4.30
C THR A 120 7.98 -5.45 4.92
N ALA A 121 9.02 -4.67 5.17
CA ALA A 121 10.21 -5.20 5.85
C ALA A 121 9.82 -5.69 7.25
N SER A 122 10.26 -6.90 7.60
CA SER A 122 9.88 -7.51 8.89
C SER A 122 10.39 -6.73 10.10
N LYS A 123 11.49 -5.99 9.95
CA LYS A 123 12.05 -5.18 11.03
C LYS A 123 11.32 -3.86 11.27
N MET A 124 10.41 -3.49 10.38
CA MET A 124 9.62 -2.26 10.51
C MET A 124 8.45 -2.49 11.49
N THR A 125 8.79 -2.56 12.77
CA THR A 125 7.84 -2.96 13.83
C THR A 125 6.64 -2.02 13.95
N SER A 126 6.82 -0.72 13.75
CA SER A 126 5.72 0.25 13.78
C SER A 126 4.71 0.01 12.67
N SER A 127 5.19 -0.31 11.46
CA SER A 127 4.33 -0.65 10.32
C SER A 127 3.60 -1.97 10.56
N ILE A 128 4.30 -2.99 11.03
CA ILE A 128 3.70 -4.29 11.38
C ILE A 128 2.59 -4.10 12.42
N ARG A 129 2.86 -3.32 13.46
CA ARG A 129 1.87 -3.03 14.51
C ARG A 129 0.64 -2.33 13.96
N PHE A 130 0.85 -1.37 13.06
CA PHE A 130 -0.25 -0.67 12.38
C PHE A 130 -1.13 -1.66 11.62
N TYR A 131 -0.52 -2.55 10.83
CA TYR A 131 -1.26 -3.53 10.04
C TYR A 131 -2.01 -4.55 10.93
N TYR A 132 -1.42 -4.99 12.02
CA TYR A 132 -2.13 -5.83 13.00
C TYR A 132 -3.36 -5.10 13.53
N GLY A 133 -3.24 -3.81 13.83
CA GLY A 133 -4.36 -2.99 14.28
C GLY A 133 -5.48 -2.85 13.24
N MET A 134 -5.15 -3.02 11.96
CA MET A 134 -6.10 -2.99 10.86
C MET A 134 -6.66 -4.38 10.49
N GLY A 135 -6.26 -5.43 11.22
CA GLY A 135 -6.77 -6.78 11.02
C GLY A 135 -5.93 -7.67 10.10
N PHE A 136 -4.74 -7.22 9.71
CA PHE A 136 -3.79 -8.04 8.96
C PHE A 136 -3.05 -8.99 9.90
N TYR A 137 -2.58 -10.11 9.33
CA TYR A 137 -1.68 -11.05 10.01
C TYR A 137 -0.49 -11.33 9.11
N ILE A 138 0.63 -11.80 9.67
CA ILE A 138 1.78 -12.22 8.90
C ILE A 138 1.50 -13.64 8.40
N HIS A 139 1.47 -13.77 7.06
CA HIS A 139 1.30 -15.06 6.40
C HIS A 139 2.63 -15.80 6.27
N SER A 140 3.68 -15.10 5.82
CA SER A 140 4.98 -15.69 5.53
C SER A 140 6.07 -14.63 5.47
N THR A 141 7.32 -15.07 5.38
CA THR A 141 8.47 -14.19 5.18
C THR A 141 9.32 -14.66 4.00
N SER A 142 10.05 -13.75 3.39
CA SER A 142 10.95 -14.06 2.29
C SER A 142 12.18 -13.15 2.33
N THR A 143 13.23 -13.54 1.61
CA THR A 143 14.49 -12.79 1.52
C THR A 143 14.86 -12.45 0.07
N ASP A 144 13.90 -12.51 -0.83
CA ASP A 144 14.10 -12.34 -2.27
C ASP A 144 14.59 -10.95 -2.70
N ARG A 145 14.42 -9.95 -1.85
CA ARG A 145 14.84 -8.56 -2.10
C ARG A 145 16.11 -8.16 -1.37
N GLY A 146 16.85 -9.14 -0.80
CA GLY A 146 18.07 -8.88 -0.06
C GLY A 146 17.88 -8.39 1.37
N TYR A 147 16.65 -8.40 1.87
CA TYR A 147 16.27 -8.19 3.27
C TYR A 147 15.01 -9.00 3.56
N ILE A 148 14.73 -9.22 4.85
CA ILE A 148 13.56 -10.02 5.23
C ILE A 148 12.30 -9.18 5.08
N ARG A 149 11.40 -9.64 4.20
CA ARG A 149 10.06 -9.06 4.04
C ARG A 149 9.02 -9.99 4.63
N ALA A 150 8.00 -9.40 5.25
CA ALA A 150 6.80 -10.11 5.67
C ALA A 150 5.72 -9.91 4.61
N LEU A 151 5.03 -11.00 4.27
CA LEU A 151 3.79 -10.95 3.51
C LEU A 151 2.65 -10.91 4.52
N LEU A 152 1.89 -9.83 4.53
CA LEU A 152 0.73 -9.66 5.41
C LEU A 152 -0.55 -9.86 4.61
N CYS A 153 -1.57 -10.41 5.29
CA CYS A 153 -2.84 -10.76 4.68
C CYS A 153 -3.99 -10.34 5.59
N LYS A 154 -5.07 -9.82 4.98
CA LYS A 154 -6.34 -9.58 5.66
C LYS A 154 -7.45 -10.23 4.86
N GLU A 155 -8.16 -11.18 5.47
CA GLU A 155 -9.31 -11.81 4.85
C GLU A 155 -10.51 -10.86 4.91
N LEU A 156 -11.16 -10.67 3.76
CA LEU A 156 -12.38 -9.86 3.65
C LEU A 156 -13.61 -10.75 3.58
N ASP A 157 -13.43 -11.99 3.13
CA ASP A 157 -14.43 -13.04 3.00
C ASP A 157 -13.68 -14.37 3.12
N GLU A 158 -14.37 -15.50 2.96
CA GLU A 158 -13.70 -16.79 2.94
C GLU A 158 -12.58 -16.81 1.88
N CYS A 159 -11.38 -17.05 2.35
CA CYS A 159 -10.18 -17.10 1.51
C CYS A 159 -9.49 -18.44 1.73
N GLU A 160 -9.40 -19.22 0.67
CA GLU A 160 -8.69 -20.49 0.71
C GLU A 160 -7.19 -20.27 0.54
N MET A 161 -6.38 -21.12 1.15
CA MET A 161 -4.93 -21.10 0.98
C MET A 161 -4.56 -21.18 -0.51
N GLU A 162 -5.34 -21.95 -1.28
CA GLU A 162 -5.18 -22.10 -2.72
C GLU A 162 -5.29 -20.76 -3.48
N ASP A 163 -6.12 -19.83 -2.97
CA ASP A 163 -6.27 -18.51 -3.60
C ASP A 163 -4.97 -17.70 -3.50
N LEU A 164 -4.27 -17.79 -2.36
CA LEU A 164 -2.98 -17.13 -2.17
C LEU A 164 -1.89 -17.76 -3.04
N GLU A 165 -1.85 -19.08 -3.13
CA GLU A 165 -0.92 -19.80 -3.98
C GLU A 165 -1.16 -19.48 -5.46
N ALA A 166 -2.43 -19.46 -5.89
CA ALA A 166 -2.82 -19.13 -7.26
C ALA A 166 -2.42 -17.70 -7.64
N ALA A 167 -2.38 -16.76 -6.70
CA ALA A 167 -1.95 -15.40 -6.94
C ALA A 167 -0.43 -15.24 -7.07
N ASN A 168 0.33 -16.30 -6.75
CA ASN A 168 1.80 -16.39 -6.92
C ASN A 168 2.56 -15.26 -6.19
N ILE A 169 2.16 -14.95 -4.97
CA ILE A 169 2.81 -13.92 -4.14
C ILE A 169 3.58 -14.50 -2.95
N MET A 170 3.46 -15.78 -2.75
CA MET A 170 4.10 -16.50 -1.63
C MET A 170 5.56 -16.80 -1.93
#